data_5839e6e29938f9f589265c11eae64083
#
_entry.id   5839e6e29938f9f589265c11eae64083
#
_cell.length_a   1.000
_cell.length_b   1.000
_cell.length_c   1.000
_cell.angle_alpha   90.00
_cell.angle_beta   90.00
_cell.angle_gamma   90.00
#
_symmetry.space_group_name_H-M   'P 1'
#
loop_
_entity.id
_entity.type
_entity.pdbx_description
1 polymer ?
#
loop_
_entity_poly.entity_id
_entity_poly.type
_entity_poly.pdbx_seq_one_letter_code
_entity_poly.pdbx_strand_id
1 'polypeptide(L)'
;MNNEIETNKILTKKDIRKAAFRYMFMACNAFNYENQQGTSAVWGLGRALRKIYPNDDDYLKSLNNQFKYFNTTTWMGNILLGASLAMEEKDGLAALDTVQNFKTGMMGPLAGIGDTLIWVLYPTIIGSISAYMGLQGNPTGAIIWLLLNIFFLFFRFKLFDLGYNSGLKLVTTLGEKINVFTEAASIMGLTVIGALVPSVVKMKVGLVFTTGKVKMPIQTQILDKIMPALLPVALTFVVYKLLVSKKMTVIQMTFAIIALALVCSFFGILTV
;
A
#
# COMPACT_ATOMS: atom_id res chain seq x y z
N MET A 1 -10.01 -35.79 6.19
CA MET A 1 -9.75 -34.74 7.20
C MET A 1 -10.32 -33.39 6.73
N ASN A 2 -11.63 -33.31 6.41
CA ASN A 2 -12.27 -32.10 5.85
C ASN A 2 -13.55 -31.68 6.61
N ASN A 3 -13.81 -32.19 7.81
CA ASN A 3 -15.12 -32.01 8.46
C ASN A 3 -15.14 -31.28 9.81
N GLU A 4 -14.06 -30.59 10.23
CA GLU A 4 -14.05 -29.92 11.55
C GLU A 4 -14.04 -28.37 11.51
N ILE A 5 -14.16 -27.73 10.34
CA ILE A 5 -14.11 -26.26 10.21
C ILE A 5 -15.52 -25.62 10.04
N GLU A 6 -16.59 -26.41 10.04
CA GLU A 6 -17.97 -25.90 9.80
C GLU A 6 -18.75 -25.46 11.03
N THR A 7 -18.21 -25.53 12.23
CA THR A 7 -18.93 -25.19 13.46
C THR A 7 -18.82 -23.70 13.80
N ASN A 8 -19.82 -22.94 13.48
CA ASN A 8 -20.17 -21.56 13.86
C ASN A 8 -19.92 -20.46 12.82
N LYS A 9 -20.21 -20.72 11.55
CA LYS A 9 -20.20 -19.64 10.55
C LYS A 9 -21.45 -18.77 10.71
N ILE A 10 -21.28 -17.54 11.25
CA ILE A 10 -22.35 -16.56 11.47
C ILE A 10 -22.67 -15.81 10.18
N LEU A 11 -21.63 -15.52 9.37
CA LEU A 11 -21.73 -14.72 8.17
C LEU A 11 -22.02 -15.58 6.94
N THR A 12 -23.02 -15.16 6.17
CA THR A 12 -23.31 -15.76 4.86
C THR A 12 -22.36 -15.19 3.78
N LYS A 13 -22.22 -15.89 2.66
CA LYS A 13 -21.50 -15.37 1.47
C LYS A 13 -22.04 -14.01 1.01
N LYS A 14 -23.35 -13.76 1.21
CA LYS A 14 -23.98 -12.48 0.88
C LYS A 14 -23.51 -11.35 1.80
N ASP A 15 -23.29 -11.64 3.08
CA ASP A 15 -22.80 -10.66 4.05
C ASP A 15 -21.35 -10.27 3.74
N ILE A 16 -20.51 -11.25 3.44
CA ILE A 16 -19.11 -11.03 3.07
C ILE A 16 -19.02 -10.17 1.80
N ARG A 17 -19.79 -10.51 0.75
CA ARG A 17 -19.84 -9.73 -0.48
C ARG A 17 -20.37 -8.31 -0.28
N LYS A 18 -21.37 -8.13 0.60
CA LYS A 18 -21.87 -6.79 0.96
C LYS A 18 -20.80 -5.98 1.70
N ALA A 19 -20.03 -6.60 2.60
CA ALA A 19 -18.91 -5.92 3.27
C ALA A 19 -17.83 -5.49 2.25
N ALA A 20 -17.44 -6.40 1.35
CA ALA A 20 -16.51 -6.11 0.26
C ALA A 20 -17.00 -4.94 -0.62
N PHE A 21 -18.26 -4.97 -1.05
CA PHE A 21 -18.87 -3.93 -1.88
C PHE A 21 -18.84 -2.58 -1.16
N ARG A 22 -19.27 -2.54 0.10
CA ARG A 22 -19.29 -1.31 0.89
C ARG A 22 -17.88 -0.71 1.03
N TYR A 23 -16.90 -1.52 1.40
CA TYR A 23 -15.52 -1.05 1.49
C TYR A 23 -14.98 -0.57 0.14
N MET A 24 -15.24 -1.30 -0.94
CA MET A 24 -14.75 -0.95 -2.28
C MET A 24 -15.16 0.47 -2.70
N PHE A 25 -16.41 0.88 -2.41
CA PHE A 25 -16.89 2.20 -2.76
C PHE A 25 -16.51 3.30 -1.77
N MET A 26 -16.19 2.94 -0.53
CA MET A 26 -15.89 3.92 0.52
C MET A 26 -14.39 4.00 0.87
N ALA A 27 -13.55 3.16 0.29
CA ALA A 27 -12.16 2.96 0.71
C ALA A 27 -11.34 4.25 0.90
N CYS A 28 -11.56 5.28 0.08
CA CYS A 28 -10.89 6.58 0.18
C CYS A 28 -11.84 7.77 0.39
N ASN A 29 -13.15 7.56 0.50
CA ASN A 29 -14.11 8.67 0.56
C ASN A 29 -14.13 9.40 1.90
N ALA A 30 -13.69 8.74 2.98
CA ALA A 30 -13.62 9.30 4.32
C ALA A 30 -12.17 9.37 4.85
N PHE A 31 -11.23 9.62 3.94
CA PHE A 31 -9.80 9.71 4.24
C PHE A 31 -9.49 10.93 5.10
N ASN A 32 -8.77 10.75 6.20
CA ASN A 32 -8.38 11.82 7.11
C ASN A 32 -7.01 11.56 7.73
N TYR A 33 -6.42 12.56 8.38
CA TYR A 33 -5.06 12.45 8.92
C TYR A 33 -4.93 11.56 10.15
N GLU A 34 -5.99 11.35 10.92
CA GLU A 34 -5.95 10.63 12.19
C GLU A 34 -5.94 9.12 11.98
N ASN A 35 -6.87 8.60 11.20
CA ASN A 35 -7.06 7.16 11.03
C ASN A 35 -7.04 6.67 9.56
N GLN A 36 -6.78 7.59 8.62
CA GLN A 36 -6.68 7.32 7.18
C GLN A 36 -7.93 6.60 6.63
N GLN A 37 -7.83 5.31 6.33
CA GLN A 37 -8.92 4.47 5.83
C GLN A 37 -9.73 3.80 6.96
N GLY A 38 -9.46 4.08 8.24
CA GLY A 38 -10.15 3.46 9.38
C GLY A 38 -11.66 3.68 9.34
N THR A 39 -12.12 4.89 9.01
CA THR A 39 -13.54 5.20 8.81
C THR A 39 -14.17 4.33 7.72
N SER A 40 -13.45 4.12 6.62
CA SER A 40 -13.90 3.29 5.50
C SER A 40 -13.96 1.80 5.87
N ALA A 41 -13.03 1.34 6.71
CA ALA A 41 -13.04 -0.02 7.25
C ALA A 41 -14.30 -0.25 8.11
N VAL A 42 -14.58 0.66 9.04
CA VAL A 42 -15.82 0.60 9.86
C VAL A 42 -17.06 0.62 8.99
N TRP A 43 -17.14 1.52 8.01
CA TRP A 43 -18.28 1.56 7.09
C TRP A 43 -18.45 0.26 6.33
N GLY A 44 -17.36 -0.30 5.82
CA GLY A 44 -17.35 -1.56 5.08
C GLY A 44 -17.85 -2.73 5.94
N LEU A 45 -17.20 -2.94 7.08
CA LEU A 45 -17.41 -4.11 7.93
C LEU A 45 -18.61 -4.01 8.88
N GLY A 46 -19.03 -2.81 9.26
CA GLY A 46 -19.97 -2.58 10.38
C GLY A 46 -21.23 -3.42 10.34
N ARG A 47 -21.86 -3.60 9.17
CA ARG A 47 -23.07 -4.45 9.06
C ARG A 47 -22.79 -5.94 9.28
N ALA A 48 -21.62 -6.42 8.90
CA ALA A 48 -21.20 -7.80 9.14
C ALA A 48 -20.81 -7.98 10.61
N LEU A 49 -20.07 -7.04 11.17
CA LEU A 49 -19.70 -7.02 12.60
C LEU A 49 -20.94 -6.98 13.52
N ARG A 50 -22.01 -6.26 13.13
CA ARG A 50 -23.26 -6.26 13.89
C ARG A 50 -23.92 -7.64 13.99
N LYS A 51 -23.70 -8.50 13.00
CA LYS A 51 -24.19 -9.89 13.07
C LYS A 51 -23.34 -10.76 13.99
N ILE A 52 -22.02 -10.50 14.03
CA ILE A 52 -21.09 -11.19 14.93
C ILE A 52 -21.35 -10.76 16.37
N TYR A 53 -21.59 -9.47 16.59
CA TYR A 53 -21.79 -8.86 17.89
C TYR A 53 -23.21 -8.30 18.04
N PRO A 54 -24.19 -9.10 18.51
CA PRO A 54 -25.55 -8.62 18.79
C PRO A 54 -25.60 -7.62 19.95
N ASN A 55 -24.70 -7.73 20.93
CA ASN A 55 -24.58 -6.82 22.07
C ASN A 55 -23.94 -5.49 21.64
N ASP A 56 -24.49 -4.36 22.11
CA ASP A 56 -24.04 -3.02 21.71
C ASP A 56 -22.63 -2.70 22.19
N ASP A 57 -22.28 -3.09 23.44
CA ASP A 57 -20.95 -2.81 23.99
C ASP A 57 -19.85 -3.56 23.24
N ASP A 58 -20.10 -4.81 22.89
CA ASP A 58 -19.14 -5.64 22.15
C ASP A 58 -19.01 -5.19 20.70
N TYR A 59 -20.13 -4.77 20.10
CA TYR A 59 -20.14 -4.17 18.77
C TYR A 59 -19.33 -2.86 18.75
N LEU A 60 -19.50 -1.99 19.74
CA LEU A 60 -18.74 -0.74 19.86
C LEU A 60 -17.24 -1.00 20.06
N LYS A 61 -16.85 -2.00 20.86
CA LYS A 61 -15.42 -2.40 21.01
C LYS A 61 -14.82 -2.82 19.66
N SER A 62 -15.54 -3.64 18.90
CA SER A 62 -15.09 -4.09 17.57
C SER A 62 -15.00 -2.90 16.60
N LEU A 63 -16.02 -2.02 16.53
CA LEU A 63 -15.97 -0.84 15.68
C LEU A 63 -14.80 0.08 16.03
N ASN A 64 -14.56 0.35 17.33
CA ASN A 64 -13.44 1.16 17.78
C ASN A 64 -12.10 0.54 17.39
N ASN A 65 -11.98 -0.79 17.43
CA ASN A 65 -10.77 -1.48 16.97
C ASN A 65 -10.58 -1.34 15.46
N GLN A 66 -11.64 -1.46 14.66
CA GLN A 66 -11.58 -1.28 13.20
C GLN A 66 -11.32 0.18 12.81
N PHE A 67 -11.73 1.14 13.65
CA PHE A 67 -11.55 2.57 13.44
C PHE A 67 -10.11 3.05 13.66
N LYS A 68 -9.26 2.27 14.32
CA LYS A 68 -7.84 2.58 14.50
C LYS A 68 -7.15 2.81 13.16
N TYR A 69 -6.00 3.45 13.20
CA TYR A 69 -5.20 3.78 12.02
C TYR A 69 -5.06 2.60 11.05
N PHE A 70 -5.45 2.81 9.83
CA PHE A 70 -5.38 1.84 8.75
C PHE A 70 -5.11 2.56 7.42
N ASN A 71 -4.01 2.25 6.76
CA ASN A 71 -3.66 2.81 5.47
C ASN A 71 -2.90 1.82 4.60
N THR A 72 -3.49 1.44 3.48
CA THR A 72 -2.87 0.56 2.49
C THR A 72 -3.47 0.84 1.12
N THR A 73 -2.90 0.27 0.06
CA THR A 73 -3.54 0.28 -1.26
C THR A 73 -4.96 -0.29 -1.14
N THR A 74 -5.94 0.42 -1.64
CA THR A 74 -7.37 0.05 -1.47
C THR A 74 -7.71 -1.36 -1.96
N TRP A 75 -6.94 -1.88 -2.90
CA TRP A 75 -7.08 -3.25 -3.42
C TRP A 75 -6.61 -4.27 -2.39
N MET A 76 -5.42 -4.05 -1.84
CA MET A 76 -4.84 -4.91 -0.81
C MET A 76 -5.62 -4.80 0.51
N GLY A 77 -6.23 -3.65 0.78
CA GLY A 77 -7.16 -3.45 1.89
C GLY A 77 -8.32 -4.45 1.91
N ASN A 78 -8.79 -4.90 0.73
CA ASN A 78 -9.81 -5.95 0.66
C ASN A 78 -9.33 -7.27 1.30
N ILE A 79 -8.07 -7.65 1.07
CA ILE A 79 -7.49 -8.87 1.67
C ILE A 79 -7.43 -8.73 3.19
N LEU A 80 -6.90 -7.58 3.67
CA LEU A 80 -6.73 -7.35 5.10
C LEU A 80 -8.07 -7.30 5.84
N LEU A 81 -9.04 -6.59 5.28
CA LEU A 81 -10.36 -6.47 5.93
C LEU A 81 -11.17 -7.77 5.84
N GLY A 82 -11.01 -8.53 4.76
CA GLY A 82 -11.58 -9.88 4.66
C GLY A 82 -11.02 -10.79 5.76
N ALA A 83 -9.70 -10.80 5.95
CA ALA A 83 -9.05 -11.58 6.98
C ALA A 83 -9.44 -11.12 8.40
N SER A 84 -9.50 -9.80 8.63
CA SER A 84 -9.92 -9.21 9.89
C SER A 84 -11.34 -9.65 10.27
N LEU A 85 -12.26 -9.62 9.31
CA LEU A 85 -13.64 -10.05 9.51
C LEU A 85 -13.73 -11.54 9.87
N ALA A 86 -12.92 -12.38 9.22
CA ALA A 86 -12.87 -13.81 9.50
C ALA A 86 -12.30 -14.14 10.89
N MET A 87 -11.28 -13.38 11.33
CA MET A 87 -10.71 -13.51 12.66
C MET A 87 -11.73 -13.16 13.74
N GLU A 88 -12.44 -12.05 13.59
CA GLU A 88 -13.47 -11.63 14.55
C GLU A 88 -14.68 -12.57 14.54
N GLU A 89 -15.09 -13.10 13.38
CA GLU A 89 -16.17 -14.10 13.31
C GLU A 89 -15.83 -15.37 14.11
N LYS A 90 -14.55 -15.78 14.07
CA LYS A 90 -14.11 -17.01 14.71
C LYS A 90 -13.91 -16.86 16.22
N ASP A 91 -13.15 -15.84 16.63
CA ASP A 91 -12.65 -15.72 18.02
C ASP A 91 -13.31 -14.55 18.79
N GLY A 92 -14.24 -13.82 18.15
CA GLY A 92 -14.97 -12.73 18.80
C GLY A 92 -14.04 -11.62 19.30
N LEU A 93 -14.35 -11.07 20.49
CA LEU A 93 -13.54 -10.00 21.09
C LEU A 93 -12.10 -10.40 21.41
N ALA A 94 -11.81 -11.68 21.59
CA ALA A 94 -10.45 -12.17 21.83
C ALA A 94 -9.53 -11.95 20.60
N ALA A 95 -10.11 -11.80 19.40
CA ALA A 95 -9.37 -11.54 18.18
C ALA A 95 -8.91 -10.08 18.03
N LEU A 96 -9.46 -9.12 18.77
CA LEU A 96 -9.28 -7.68 18.48
C LEU A 96 -7.81 -7.24 18.44
N ASP A 97 -6.99 -7.67 19.38
CA ASP A 97 -5.56 -7.32 19.39
C ASP A 97 -4.83 -8.01 18.23
N THR A 98 -5.15 -9.26 17.93
CA THR A 98 -4.60 -10.01 16.80
C THR A 98 -4.96 -9.34 15.47
N VAL A 99 -6.21 -8.91 15.29
CA VAL A 99 -6.68 -8.17 14.13
C VAL A 99 -5.93 -6.86 13.97
N GLN A 100 -5.74 -6.10 15.04
CA GLN A 100 -5.01 -4.84 14.95
C GLN A 100 -3.53 -5.04 14.61
N ASN A 101 -2.87 -6.00 15.24
CA ASN A 101 -1.48 -6.34 14.97
C ASN A 101 -1.31 -6.84 13.53
N PHE A 102 -2.22 -7.66 13.03
CA PHE A 102 -2.25 -8.12 11.65
C PHE A 102 -2.41 -6.94 10.66
N LYS A 103 -3.40 -6.05 10.89
CA LYS A 103 -3.61 -4.85 10.07
C LYS A 103 -2.36 -3.97 10.01
N THR A 104 -1.80 -3.62 11.18
CA THR A 104 -0.63 -2.73 11.26
C THR A 104 0.63 -3.35 10.69
N GLY A 105 0.85 -4.65 10.90
CA GLY A 105 2.01 -5.36 10.36
C GLY A 105 1.98 -5.51 8.84
N MET A 106 0.78 -5.72 8.28
CA MET A 106 0.62 -6.01 6.85
C MET A 106 0.30 -4.80 5.98
N MET A 107 -0.25 -3.71 6.52
CA MET A 107 -0.69 -2.57 5.71
C MET A 107 0.44 -1.92 4.93
N GLY A 108 1.62 -1.76 5.53
CA GLY A 108 2.80 -1.16 4.89
C GLY A 108 3.34 -2.01 3.72
N PRO A 109 3.72 -3.28 3.95
CA PRO A 109 4.16 -4.18 2.89
C PRO A 109 3.19 -4.30 1.72
N LEU A 110 1.90 -4.47 2.03
CA LEU A 110 0.86 -4.57 1.00
C LEU A 110 0.61 -3.24 0.28
N ALA A 111 0.79 -2.09 0.96
CA ALA A 111 0.77 -0.79 0.29
C ALA A 111 1.91 -0.69 -0.73
N GLY A 112 3.15 -1.02 -0.34
CA GLY A 112 4.30 -0.96 -1.25
C GLY A 112 4.11 -1.80 -2.52
N ILE A 113 3.66 -3.03 -2.38
CA ILE A 113 3.36 -3.91 -3.52
C ILE A 113 2.18 -3.37 -4.32
N GLY A 114 1.09 -3.04 -3.66
CA GLY A 114 -0.16 -2.64 -4.30
C GLY A 114 -0.01 -1.32 -5.05
N ASP A 115 0.64 -0.31 -4.45
CA ASP A 115 0.84 1.00 -5.08
C ASP A 115 1.74 0.86 -6.31
N THR A 116 2.80 0.05 -6.23
CA THR A 116 3.67 -0.21 -7.37
C THR A 116 2.92 -0.88 -8.52
N LEU A 117 2.17 -1.94 -8.24
CA LEU A 117 1.47 -2.71 -9.28
C LEU A 117 0.28 -1.93 -9.86
N ILE A 118 -0.56 -1.34 -8.99
CA ILE A 118 -1.86 -0.81 -9.36
C ILE A 118 -1.77 0.66 -9.80
N TRP A 119 -0.94 1.48 -9.13
CA TRP A 119 -0.88 2.92 -9.39
C TRP A 119 0.31 3.32 -10.26
N VAL A 120 1.36 2.49 -10.36
CA VAL A 120 2.52 2.80 -11.20
C VAL A 120 2.56 1.91 -12.43
N LEU A 121 2.75 0.61 -12.29
CA LEU A 121 3.00 -0.28 -13.44
C LEU A 121 1.79 -0.40 -14.36
N TYR A 122 0.61 -0.69 -13.81
CA TYR A 122 -0.59 -0.87 -14.62
C TYR A 122 -0.94 0.36 -15.46
N PRO A 123 -1.11 1.58 -14.88
CA PRO A 123 -1.46 2.75 -15.69
C PRO A 123 -0.32 3.18 -16.62
N THR A 124 0.94 2.97 -16.25
CA THR A 124 2.07 3.30 -17.13
C THR A 124 2.06 2.41 -18.38
N ILE A 125 1.91 1.10 -18.23
CA ILE A 125 1.95 0.17 -19.35
C ILE A 125 0.69 0.33 -20.22
N ILE A 126 -0.48 0.14 -19.63
CA ILE A 126 -1.75 0.15 -20.38
C ILE A 126 -2.07 1.56 -20.88
N GLY A 127 -1.79 2.59 -20.07
CA GLY A 127 -1.97 3.98 -20.47
C GLY A 127 -1.08 4.39 -21.63
N SER A 128 0.20 4.01 -21.63
CA SER A 128 1.12 4.30 -22.75
C SER A 128 0.67 3.62 -24.04
N ILE A 129 0.29 2.35 -23.97
CA ILE A 129 -0.23 1.62 -25.14
C ILE A 129 -1.50 2.28 -25.65
N SER A 130 -2.45 2.62 -24.74
CA SER A 130 -3.71 3.27 -25.11
C SER A 130 -3.50 4.65 -25.71
N ALA A 131 -2.57 5.44 -25.17
CA ALA A 131 -2.23 6.77 -25.69
C ALA A 131 -1.60 6.67 -27.08
N TYR A 132 -0.68 5.74 -27.30
CA TYR A 132 -0.07 5.51 -28.62
C TYR A 132 -1.10 5.11 -29.68
N MET A 133 -2.04 4.22 -29.34
CA MET A 133 -3.15 3.87 -30.24
C MET A 133 -4.07 5.06 -30.51
N GLY A 134 -4.34 5.88 -29.48
CA GLY A 134 -5.14 7.10 -29.62
C GLY A 134 -4.51 8.13 -30.55
N LEU A 135 -3.19 8.31 -30.52
CA LEU A 135 -2.45 9.17 -31.45
C LEU A 135 -2.59 8.71 -32.91
N GLN A 136 -2.83 7.44 -33.14
CA GLN A 136 -3.11 6.88 -34.48
C GLN A 136 -4.60 6.94 -34.86
N GLY A 137 -5.45 7.58 -34.06
CA GLY A 137 -6.91 7.62 -34.27
C GLY A 137 -7.62 6.31 -33.96
N ASN A 138 -6.96 5.36 -33.30
CA ASN A 138 -7.52 4.05 -32.97
C ASN A 138 -8.06 4.03 -31.53
N PRO A 139 -9.41 3.91 -31.32
CA PRO A 139 -10.02 3.91 -30.00
C PRO A 139 -9.85 2.59 -29.21
N THR A 140 -9.32 1.54 -29.84
CA THR A 140 -9.22 0.20 -29.25
C THR A 140 -8.44 0.21 -27.94
N GLY A 141 -7.39 1.03 -27.82
CA GLY A 141 -6.61 1.17 -26.58
C GLY A 141 -7.46 1.64 -25.40
N ALA A 142 -8.29 2.65 -25.59
CA ALA A 142 -9.21 3.17 -24.58
C ALA A 142 -10.27 2.11 -24.18
N ILE A 143 -10.78 1.36 -25.16
CA ILE A 143 -11.75 0.26 -24.90
C ILE A 143 -11.10 -0.83 -24.09
N ILE A 144 -9.89 -1.26 -24.44
CA ILE A 144 -9.14 -2.29 -23.66
C ILE A 144 -8.93 -1.79 -22.24
N TRP A 145 -8.50 -0.54 -22.04
CA TRP A 145 -8.32 0.02 -20.70
C TRP A 145 -9.61 0.00 -19.89
N LEU A 146 -10.73 0.41 -20.50
CA LEU A 146 -12.04 0.36 -19.84
C LEU A 146 -12.41 -1.06 -19.42
N LEU A 147 -12.27 -2.04 -20.32
CA LEU A 147 -12.60 -3.44 -20.04
C LEU A 147 -11.71 -4.03 -18.94
N LEU A 148 -10.42 -3.70 -18.93
CA LEU A 148 -9.51 -4.12 -17.86
C LEU A 148 -9.91 -3.51 -16.51
N ASN A 149 -10.32 -2.23 -16.46
CA ASN A 149 -10.80 -1.62 -15.22
C ASN A 149 -12.10 -2.28 -14.71
N ILE A 150 -13.01 -2.65 -15.62
CA ILE A 150 -14.22 -3.40 -15.27
C ILE A 150 -13.84 -4.79 -14.72
N PHE A 151 -12.93 -5.50 -15.38
CA PHE A 151 -12.42 -6.79 -14.91
C PHE A 151 -11.81 -6.65 -13.49
N PHE A 152 -10.98 -5.66 -13.27
CA PHE A 152 -10.36 -5.40 -11.99
C PHE A 152 -11.37 -5.02 -10.90
N LEU A 153 -12.46 -4.35 -11.23
CA LEU A 153 -13.54 -4.08 -10.29
C LEU A 153 -14.08 -5.38 -9.70
N PHE A 154 -14.35 -6.38 -10.55
CA PHE A 154 -14.80 -7.71 -10.09
C PHE A 154 -13.69 -8.49 -9.36
N PHE A 155 -12.44 -8.33 -9.77
CA PHE A 155 -11.30 -8.97 -9.11
C PHE A 155 -11.14 -8.56 -7.65
N ARG A 156 -11.50 -7.32 -7.28
CA ARG A 156 -11.47 -6.83 -5.89
C ARG A 156 -12.35 -7.66 -4.95
N PHE A 157 -13.49 -8.15 -5.42
CA PHE A 157 -14.33 -9.07 -4.63
C PHE A 157 -13.62 -10.38 -4.32
N LYS A 158 -12.88 -10.91 -5.30
CA LYS A 158 -12.06 -12.12 -5.11
C LYS A 158 -10.94 -11.91 -4.09
N LEU A 159 -10.35 -10.73 -4.05
CA LEU A 159 -9.34 -10.39 -3.05
C LEU A 159 -9.92 -10.38 -1.63
N PHE A 160 -11.15 -9.88 -1.46
CA PHE A 160 -11.82 -9.90 -0.16
C PHE A 160 -12.17 -11.34 0.28
N ASP A 161 -12.73 -12.14 -0.64
CA ASP A 161 -13.02 -13.56 -0.40
C ASP A 161 -11.73 -14.34 -0.07
N LEU A 162 -10.62 -14.05 -0.77
CA LEU A 162 -9.32 -14.63 -0.49
C LEU A 162 -8.85 -14.28 0.93
N GLY A 163 -8.94 -13.01 1.30
CA GLY A 163 -8.61 -12.54 2.63
C GLY A 163 -9.43 -13.24 3.71
N TYR A 164 -10.75 -13.28 3.53
CA TYR A 164 -11.66 -13.94 4.47
C TYR A 164 -11.35 -15.44 4.64
N ASN A 165 -11.20 -16.17 3.56
CA ASN A 165 -10.89 -17.61 3.61
C ASN A 165 -9.49 -17.88 4.17
N SER A 166 -8.52 -16.99 3.89
CA SER A 166 -7.17 -17.08 4.44
C SER A 166 -7.16 -16.71 5.92
N GLY A 167 -7.93 -15.70 6.35
CA GLY A 167 -8.06 -15.29 7.75
C GLY A 167 -8.51 -16.43 8.64
N LEU A 168 -9.51 -17.22 8.20
CA LEU A 168 -9.94 -18.43 8.93
C LEU A 168 -8.81 -19.45 9.11
N LYS A 169 -7.95 -19.63 8.10
CA LYS A 169 -6.77 -20.52 8.19
C LYS A 169 -5.66 -19.90 9.02
N LEU A 170 -5.45 -18.59 8.93
CA LEU A 170 -4.44 -17.88 9.68
C LEU A 170 -4.66 -18.01 11.20
N VAL A 171 -5.90 -17.86 11.65
CA VAL A 171 -6.23 -18.01 13.09
C VAL A 171 -5.90 -19.41 13.60
N THR A 172 -6.07 -20.46 12.79
CA THR A 172 -5.75 -21.84 13.18
C THR A 172 -4.24 -22.15 13.19
N THR A 173 -3.47 -21.44 12.33
CA THR A 173 -2.05 -21.78 12.09
C THR A 173 -1.10 -20.76 12.71
N LEU A 174 -1.53 -19.52 12.96
CA LEU A 174 -0.66 -18.40 13.30
C LEU A 174 -0.63 -17.98 14.77
N GLY A 175 -1.45 -18.57 15.64
CA GLY A 175 -1.36 -18.25 17.07
C GLY A 175 0.08 -18.33 17.60
N GLU A 176 0.88 -19.25 17.08
CA GLU A 176 2.29 -19.44 17.44
C GLU A 176 3.28 -18.73 16.49
N LYS A 177 2.86 -18.30 15.30
CA LYS A 177 3.76 -17.82 14.24
C LYS A 177 3.52 -16.37 13.78
N ILE A 178 2.67 -15.62 14.45
CA ILE A 178 2.34 -14.23 14.05
C ILE A 178 3.58 -13.33 14.02
N ASN A 179 4.53 -13.54 14.92
CA ASN A 179 5.78 -12.76 14.95
C ASN A 179 6.63 -13.04 13.71
N VAL A 180 6.78 -14.31 13.31
CA VAL A 180 7.53 -14.70 12.11
C VAL A 180 6.89 -14.11 10.85
N PHE A 181 5.56 -14.13 10.80
CA PHE A 181 4.82 -13.54 9.67
C PHE A 181 4.98 -12.02 9.61
N THR A 182 4.90 -11.33 10.74
CA THR A 182 5.10 -9.87 10.84
C THR A 182 6.54 -9.49 10.45
N GLU A 183 7.52 -10.28 10.90
CA GLU A 183 8.93 -10.06 10.53
C GLU A 183 9.16 -10.27 9.03
N ALA A 184 8.66 -11.36 8.46
CA ALA A 184 8.75 -11.63 7.02
C ALA A 184 8.07 -10.51 6.19
N ALA A 185 6.90 -10.04 6.63
CA ALA A 185 6.18 -8.93 6.01
C ALA A 185 6.97 -7.62 6.09
N SER A 186 7.63 -7.35 7.22
CA SER A 186 8.48 -6.17 7.41
C SER A 186 9.71 -6.22 6.50
N ILE A 187 10.37 -7.37 6.38
CA ILE A 187 11.50 -7.58 5.47
C ILE A 187 11.06 -7.33 4.03
N MET A 188 9.93 -7.89 3.61
CA MET A 188 9.37 -7.67 2.28
C MET A 188 9.07 -6.19 2.03
N GLY A 189 8.43 -5.51 2.99
CA GLY A 189 8.11 -4.08 2.90
C GLY A 189 9.36 -3.21 2.78
N LEU A 190 10.38 -3.46 3.60
CA LEU A 190 11.66 -2.75 3.51
C LEU A 190 12.37 -3.00 2.18
N THR A 191 12.32 -4.23 1.66
CA THR A 191 12.88 -4.57 0.35
C THR A 191 12.19 -3.80 -0.78
N VAL A 192 10.85 -3.74 -0.75
CA VAL A 192 10.05 -2.96 -1.72
C VAL A 192 10.38 -1.47 -1.63
N ILE A 193 10.44 -0.90 -0.42
CA ILE A 193 10.82 0.50 -0.20
C ILE A 193 12.22 0.77 -0.76
N GLY A 194 13.19 -0.11 -0.47
CA GLY A 194 14.55 -0.01 -0.99
C GLY A 194 14.61 0.00 -2.53
N ALA A 195 13.78 -0.82 -3.19
CA ALA A 195 13.68 -0.86 -4.65
C ALA A 195 12.96 0.37 -5.24
N LEU A 196 12.04 0.99 -4.48
CA LEU A 196 11.32 2.19 -4.91
C LEU A 196 12.19 3.45 -4.91
N VAL A 197 13.15 3.57 -3.99
CA VAL A 197 14.02 4.76 -3.89
C VAL A 197 14.65 5.14 -5.23
N PRO A 198 15.39 4.27 -5.94
CA PRO A 198 16.01 4.62 -7.22
C PRO A 198 15.00 4.84 -8.35
N SER A 199 13.79 4.30 -8.24
CA SER A 199 12.76 4.44 -9.28
C SER A 199 11.93 5.73 -9.13
N VAL A 200 11.73 6.20 -7.91
CA VAL A 200 10.89 7.37 -7.60
C VAL A 200 11.72 8.64 -7.47
N VAL A 201 12.87 8.57 -6.79
CA VAL A 201 13.74 9.74 -6.61
C VAL A 201 14.61 9.94 -7.85
N LYS A 202 14.15 10.78 -8.77
CA LYS A 202 14.86 11.14 -10.00
C LYS A 202 15.80 12.31 -9.73
N MET A 203 17.06 12.01 -9.47
CA MET A 203 18.08 13.02 -9.21
C MET A 203 19.40 12.61 -9.86
N LYS A 204 19.96 13.48 -10.69
CA LYS A 204 21.24 13.28 -11.38
C LYS A 204 22.12 14.52 -11.24
N VAL A 205 23.44 14.34 -11.29
CA VAL A 205 24.39 15.45 -11.38
C VAL A 205 24.48 15.95 -12.82
N GLY A 206 24.17 17.24 -13.00
CA GLY A 206 24.28 17.92 -14.30
C GLY A 206 25.69 18.37 -14.66
N LEU A 207 26.65 18.30 -13.74
CA LEU A 207 28.01 18.80 -13.94
C LEU A 207 28.79 17.91 -14.92
N VAL A 208 29.47 18.60 -15.87
CA VAL A 208 30.35 17.98 -16.85
C VAL A 208 31.76 18.55 -16.66
N PHE A 209 32.71 17.69 -16.32
CA PHE A 209 34.12 18.08 -16.27
C PHE A 209 34.66 18.15 -17.70
N THR A 210 35.25 19.32 -18.07
CA THR A 210 35.78 19.54 -19.40
C THR A 210 37.28 19.85 -19.32
N THR A 211 38.12 19.05 -19.97
CA THR A 211 39.54 19.32 -20.07
C THR A 211 39.96 19.19 -21.55
N GLY A 212 40.23 20.34 -22.18
CA GLY A 212 40.52 20.40 -23.62
C GLY A 212 39.33 19.90 -24.45
N LYS A 213 39.52 18.86 -25.26
CA LYS A 213 38.48 18.26 -26.08
C LYS A 213 37.70 17.14 -25.40
N VAL A 214 38.10 16.76 -24.18
CA VAL A 214 37.43 15.68 -23.42
C VAL A 214 36.32 16.24 -22.53
N LYS A 215 35.11 15.72 -22.71
CA LYS A 215 33.96 16.02 -21.84
C LYS A 215 33.64 14.76 -21.02
N MET A 216 33.65 14.89 -19.70
CA MET A 216 33.38 13.80 -18.78
C MET A 216 32.17 14.15 -17.90
N PRO A 217 30.94 13.64 -18.21
CA PRO A 217 29.78 13.80 -17.35
C PRO A 217 30.02 13.06 -16.02
N ILE A 218 29.93 13.76 -14.90
CA ILE A 218 30.19 13.19 -13.57
C ILE A 218 29.21 12.07 -13.25
N GLN A 219 27.92 12.23 -13.60
CA GLN A 219 26.90 11.23 -13.34
C GLN A 219 27.26 9.86 -13.96
N THR A 220 27.42 9.80 -15.25
CA THR A 220 27.55 8.52 -16.00
C THR A 220 28.96 7.96 -15.96
N GLN A 221 29.97 8.80 -15.85
CA GLN A 221 31.38 8.36 -15.89
C GLN A 221 31.96 8.06 -14.50
N ILE A 222 31.40 8.62 -13.44
CA ILE A 222 31.89 8.45 -12.08
C ILE A 222 30.82 7.82 -11.19
N LEU A 223 29.70 8.50 -10.96
CA LEU A 223 28.73 8.08 -9.94
C LEU A 223 28.03 6.75 -10.29
N ASP A 224 27.54 6.62 -11.50
CA ASP A 224 26.85 5.40 -11.93
C ASP A 224 27.78 4.18 -12.03
N LYS A 225 29.09 4.41 -12.18
CA LYS A 225 30.10 3.34 -12.15
C LYS A 225 30.44 2.88 -10.73
N ILE A 226 30.33 3.76 -9.73
CA ILE A 226 30.51 3.42 -8.32
C ILE A 226 29.27 2.68 -7.82
N MET A 227 28.10 3.29 -7.94
CA MET A 227 26.82 2.70 -7.55
C MET A 227 25.69 3.41 -8.30
N PRO A 228 24.89 2.69 -9.10
CA PRO A 228 23.68 3.25 -9.70
C PRO A 228 22.73 3.82 -8.61
N ALA A 229 22.18 4.99 -8.88
CA ALA A 229 21.28 5.70 -7.95
C ALA A 229 21.91 6.07 -6.59
N LEU A 230 23.22 6.27 -6.51
CA LEU A 230 23.94 6.65 -5.30
C LEU A 230 23.32 7.89 -4.63
N LEU A 231 23.04 8.94 -5.41
CA LEU A 231 22.47 10.19 -4.90
C LEU A 231 21.05 10.04 -4.35
N PRO A 232 20.10 9.39 -5.05
CA PRO A 232 18.79 9.05 -4.50
C PRO A 232 18.87 8.33 -3.16
N VAL A 233 19.73 7.32 -3.04
CA VAL A 233 19.91 6.54 -1.81
C VAL A 233 20.50 7.41 -0.71
N ALA A 234 21.55 8.19 -1.00
CA ALA A 234 22.18 9.09 -0.03
C ALA A 234 21.20 10.15 0.48
N LEU A 235 20.45 10.80 -0.41
CA LEU A 235 19.42 11.77 -0.02
C LEU A 235 18.36 11.14 0.88
N THR A 236 17.84 9.97 0.50
CA THR A 236 16.84 9.26 1.29
C THR A 236 17.35 8.93 2.69
N PHE A 237 18.61 8.47 2.80
CA PHE A 237 19.24 8.17 4.08
C PHE A 237 19.42 9.41 4.96
N VAL A 238 19.84 10.55 4.39
CA VAL A 238 19.97 11.84 5.11
C VAL A 238 18.62 12.29 5.62
N VAL A 239 17.58 12.27 4.78
CA VAL A 239 16.21 12.64 5.15
C VAL A 239 15.71 11.74 6.28
N TYR A 240 15.87 10.42 6.14
CA TYR A 240 15.50 9.45 7.17
C TYR A 240 16.18 9.76 8.50
N LYS A 241 17.50 9.97 8.51
CA LYS A 241 18.27 10.25 9.72
C LYS A 241 17.83 11.56 10.41
N LEU A 242 17.53 12.60 9.63
CA LEU A 242 17.06 13.88 10.17
C LEU A 242 15.65 13.77 10.76
N LEU A 243 14.76 13.03 10.14
CA LEU A 243 13.41 12.79 10.66
C LEU A 243 13.41 11.93 11.91
N VAL A 244 14.14 10.80 11.91
CA VAL A 244 14.23 9.90 13.07
C VAL A 244 14.88 10.58 14.27
N SER A 245 15.89 11.42 14.03
CA SER A 245 16.53 12.21 15.12
C SER A 245 15.67 13.38 15.62
N LYS A 246 14.44 13.55 15.09
CA LYS A 246 13.50 14.63 15.41
C LYS A 246 14.10 16.05 15.29
N LYS A 247 15.17 16.21 14.50
CA LYS A 247 15.79 17.51 14.23
C LYS A 247 14.96 18.38 13.30
N MET A 248 14.15 17.76 12.44
CA MET A 248 13.25 18.44 11.53
C MET A 248 11.89 17.72 11.48
N THR A 249 10.84 18.49 11.28
CA THR A 249 9.51 17.96 10.98
C THR A 249 9.40 17.59 9.50
N VAL A 250 8.41 16.78 9.15
CA VAL A 250 8.14 16.41 7.74
C VAL A 250 7.93 17.66 6.88
N ILE A 251 7.19 18.64 7.39
CA ILE A 251 6.91 19.90 6.68
C ILE A 251 8.21 20.69 6.43
N GLN A 252 9.04 20.86 7.46
CA GLN A 252 10.33 21.55 7.33
C GLN A 252 11.25 20.84 6.33
N MET A 253 11.28 19.50 6.37
CA MET A 253 12.04 18.69 5.43
C MET A 253 11.55 18.84 3.99
N THR A 254 10.24 18.90 3.77
CA THR A 254 9.66 19.13 2.44
C THR A 254 10.13 20.47 1.88
N PHE A 255 10.02 21.56 2.66
CA PHE A 255 10.50 22.86 2.20
C PHE A 255 12.03 22.90 1.99
N ALA A 256 12.80 22.23 2.84
CA ALA A 256 14.25 22.13 2.67
C ALA A 256 14.63 21.40 1.38
N ILE A 257 13.96 20.31 1.03
CA ILE A 257 14.19 19.58 -0.23
C ILE A 257 13.79 20.44 -1.44
N ILE A 258 12.66 21.15 -1.38
CA ILE A 258 12.24 22.06 -2.46
C ILE A 258 13.29 23.16 -2.65
N ALA A 259 13.72 23.81 -1.58
CA ALA A 259 14.75 24.85 -1.64
C ALA A 259 16.07 24.31 -2.21
N LEU A 260 16.51 23.14 -1.74
CA LEU A 260 17.71 22.47 -2.25
C LEU A 260 17.60 22.19 -3.74
N ALA A 261 16.45 21.63 -4.19
CA ALA A 261 16.22 21.32 -5.59
C ALA A 261 16.25 22.57 -6.48
N LEU A 262 15.59 23.66 -6.05
CA LEU A 262 15.58 24.94 -6.78
C LEU A 262 16.99 25.55 -6.89
N VAL A 263 17.73 25.61 -5.78
CA VAL A 263 19.10 26.15 -5.75
C VAL A 263 20.03 25.30 -6.64
N CYS A 264 20.02 23.99 -6.47
CA CYS A 264 20.89 23.11 -7.26
C CYS A 264 20.52 23.10 -8.75
N SER A 265 19.24 23.21 -9.08
CA SER A 265 18.77 23.32 -10.47
C SER A 265 19.18 24.67 -11.09
N PHE A 266 19.06 25.77 -10.36
CA PHE A 266 19.46 27.10 -10.81
C PHE A 266 20.96 27.15 -11.19
N PHE A 267 21.81 26.50 -10.41
CA PHE A 267 23.24 26.41 -10.70
C PHE A 267 23.62 25.26 -11.66
N GLY A 268 22.66 24.51 -12.17
CA GLY A 268 22.92 23.36 -13.07
C GLY A 268 23.65 22.19 -12.39
N ILE A 269 23.66 22.16 -11.02
CA ILE A 269 24.35 21.11 -10.26
C ILE A 269 23.55 19.80 -10.33
N LEU A 270 22.22 19.89 -10.19
CA LEU A 270 21.29 18.76 -10.26
C LEU A 270 20.35 18.90 -11.44
N THR A 271 20.01 17.76 -12.04
CA THR A 271 19.04 17.61 -13.13
C THR A 271 18.13 16.41 -12.84
N VAL A 272 17.04 16.28 -13.59
CA VAL A 272 16.11 15.13 -13.51
C VAL A 272 16.47 14.06 -14.52
#